data_78f48da0753ec57e9539c2e73dfb56d5
#
_entry.id   78f48da0753ec57e9539c2e73dfb56d5
#
_cell.length_a   1.000
_cell.length_b   1.000
_cell.length_c   1.000
_cell.angle_alpha   90.00
_cell.angle_beta   90.00
_cell.angle_gamma   90.00
#
_symmetry.space_group_name_H-M   'P 1'
#
loop_
_entity.id
_entity.type
_entity.pdbx_description
1 polymer ?
#
loop_
_entity_poly.entity_id
_entity_poly.type
_entity_poly.pdbx_seq_one_letter_code
_entity_poly.pdbx_strand_id
1 'polypeptide(L)'
;MRSARRSMVPTSALALVAGLAFAGTALAAPAVPADPAKGRRLAERWCASCHLVTAEQTSASADAPTFRAIADTPGRTTDGIADFLTLPGTTHSRMPDLSLSRVEIDDIAAYIASLKK
;
A
#
# COMPACT_ATOMS: atom_id res chain seq x y z
N MET A 1 33.71 78.66 -22.31
CA MET A 1 32.94 77.89 -23.24
C MET A 1 33.19 76.41 -22.95
N ARG A 2 32.37 75.74 -22.16
CA ARG A 2 32.30 74.26 -22.09
C ARG A 2 30.90 73.87 -21.67
N SER A 3 30.14 73.36 -22.64
CA SER A 3 28.80 72.83 -22.44
C SER A 3 28.82 71.59 -21.55
N ALA A 4 28.11 71.65 -20.43
CA ALA A 4 27.82 70.48 -19.62
C ALA A 4 26.60 69.76 -20.20
N ARG A 5 26.81 68.57 -20.76
CA ARG A 5 25.75 67.64 -21.15
C ARG A 5 25.24 66.93 -19.91
N ARG A 6 23.99 67.19 -19.50
CA ARG A 6 23.29 66.41 -18.50
C ARG A 6 22.81 65.10 -19.13
N SER A 7 23.38 64.02 -18.63
CA SER A 7 22.89 62.66 -18.96
C SER A 7 21.60 62.36 -18.18
N MET A 8 20.52 62.22 -18.89
CA MET A 8 19.26 61.72 -18.35
C MET A 8 19.38 60.20 -18.18
N VAL A 9 19.27 59.73 -16.95
CA VAL A 9 19.18 58.29 -16.63
C VAL A 9 17.70 57.86 -16.74
N PRO A 10 17.37 56.86 -17.55
CA PRO A 10 16.02 56.35 -17.58
C PRO A 10 15.72 55.47 -16.35
N THR A 11 14.67 55.83 -15.62
CA THR A 11 14.11 55.07 -14.52
C THR A 11 13.48 53.80 -15.05
N SER A 12 14.16 52.66 -14.86
CA SER A 12 13.61 51.34 -15.19
C SER A 12 12.50 50.98 -14.19
N ALA A 13 11.29 50.86 -14.72
CA ALA A 13 10.16 50.38 -13.98
C ALA A 13 10.34 48.87 -13.69
N LEU A 14 10.46 48.53 -12.40
CA LEU A 14 10.50 47.15 -11.91
C LEU A 14 9.06 46.59 -11.99
N ALA A 15 8.75 45.77 -12.98
CA ALA A 15 7.49 45.04 -13.06
C ALA A 15 7.55 43.86 -12.10
N LEU A 16 6.82 43.95 -10.98
CA LEU A 16 6.58 42.83 -10.06
C LEU A 16 5.60 41.85 -10.73
N VAL A 17 6.12 40.74 -11.23
CA VAL A 17 5.30 39.60 -11.66
C VAL A 17 4.92 38.80 -10.41
N ALA A 18 3.69 39.01 -9.92
CA ALA A 18 3.10 38.19 -8.87
C ALA A 18 2.77 36.81 -9.46
N GLY A 19 3.66 35.84 -9.23
CA GLY A 19 3.39 34.44 -9.56
C GLY A 19 2.32 33.87 -8.61
N LEU A 20 1.09 33.62 -9.13
CA LEU A 20 0.09 32.82 -8.42
C LEU A 20 0.58 31.37 -8.39
N ALA A 21 1.10 30.93 -7.23
CA ALA A 21 1.34 29.53 -6.96
C ALA A 21 -0.03 28.84 -6.81
N PHE A 22 -0.47 28.12 -7.83
CA PHE A 22 -1.58 27.18 -7.71
C PHE A 22 -1.12 26.00 -6.84
N ALA A 23 -1.41 26.05 -5.53
CA ALA A 23 -1.32 24.90 -4.65
C ALA A 23 -2.44 23.93 -5.07
N GLY A 24 -2.11 22.99 -5.97
CA GLY A 24 -3.01 21.91 -6.33
C GLY A 24 -3.19 21.00 -5.11
N THR A 25 -4.32 21.11 -4.42
CA THR A 25 -4.76 20.10 -3.43
C THR A 25 -5.06 18.82 -4.19
N ALA A 26 -4.14 17.87 -4.17
CA ALA A 26 -4.40 16.51 -4.62
C ALA A 26 -5.48 15.93 -3.69
N LEU A 27 -6.71 15.81 -4.19
CA LEU A 27 -7.77 15.05 -3.54
C LEU A 27 -7.33 13.58 -3.58
N ALA A 28 -6.81 13.06 -2.46
CA ALA A 28 -6.58 11.64 -2.31
C ALA A 28 -7.93 10.93 -2.46
N ALA A 29 -8.01 9.99 -3.42
CA ALA A 29 -9.19 9.15 -3.54
C ALA A 29 -9.41 8.42 -2.21
N PRO A 30 -10.68 8.27 -1.73
CA PRO A 30 -10.95 7.55 -0.50
C PRO A 30 -10.43 6.11 -0.64
N ALA A 31 -9.59 5.68 0.31
CA ALA A 31 -9.13 4.30 0.36
C ALA A 31 -10.34 3.38 0.60
N VAL A 32 -10.49 2.35 -0.23
CA VAL A 32 -11.52 1.33 -0.02
C VAL A 32 -11.12 0.55 1.23
N PRO A 33 -12.00 0.47 2.26
CA PRO A 33 -11.71 -0.32 3.45
C PRO A 33 -11.52 -1.80 3.08
N ALA A 34 -10.53 -2.47 3.67
CA ALA A 34 -10.34 -3.89 3.50
C ALA A 34 -11.53 -4.69 4.07
N ASP A 35 -11.96 -5.73 3.34
CA ASP A 35 -13.10 -6.58 3.68
C ASP A 35 -12.63 -7.99 4.08
N PRO A 36 -12.59 -8.34 5.39
CA PRO A 36 -12.17 -9.66 5.84
C PRO A 36 -13.03 -10.80 5.29
N ALA A 37 -14.29 -10.56 4.98
CA ALA A 37 -15.17 -11.59 4.44
C ALA A 37 -14.82 -11.92 2.97
N LYS A 38 -14.41 -10.91 2.19
CA LYS A 38 -13.83 -11.13 0.87
C LYS A 38 -12.48 -11.82 0.99
N GLY A 39 -11.63 -11.37 1.92
CA GLY A 39 -10.33 -11.98 2.21
C GLY A 39 -10.45 -13.47 2.54
N ARG A 40 -11.45 -13.87 3.35
CA ARG A 40 -11.73 -15.29 3.61
C ARG A 40 -12.00 -16.06 2.34
N ARG A 41 -12.89 -15.58 1.47
CA ARG A 41 -13.22 -16.26 0.20
C ARG A 41 -12.02 -16.39 -0.74
N LEU A 42 -11.20 -15.36 -0.81
CA LEU A 42 -9.96 -15.39 -1.58
C LEU A 42 -8.97 -16.41 -1.01
N ALA A 43 -8.81 -16.44 0.31
CA ALA A 43 -7.96 -17.41 1.00
C ALA A 43 -8.42 -18.86 0.78
N GLU A 44 -9.72 -19.13 0.90
CA GLU A 44 -10.30 -20.45 0.62
C GLU A 44 -10.05 -20.90 -0.82
N ARG A 45 -10.04 -19.96 -1.77
CA ARG A 45 -9.82 -20.25 -3.19
C ARG A 45 -8.34 -20.46 -3.53
N TRP A 46 -7.45 -19.64 -3.01
CA TRP A 46 -6.06 -19.55 -3.47
C TRP A 46 -5.04 -20.12 -2.50
N CYS A 47 -5.35 -20.13 -1.21
CA CYS A 47 -4.39 -20.47 -0.15
C CYS A 47 -4.67 -21.81 0.51
N ALA A 48 -5.93 -22.31 0.46
CA ALA A 48 -6.37 -23.49 1.20
C ALA A 48 -5.73 -24.80 0.75
N SER A 49 -5.14 -24.85 -0.43
CA SER A 49 -4.39 -26.03 -0.87
C SER A 49 -3.11 -26.26 -0.04
N CYS A 50 -2.50 -25.20 0.48
CA CYS A 50 -1.24 -25.28 1.22
C CYS A 50 -1.38 -24.88 2.70
N HIS A 51 -2.28 -23.95 3.03
CA HIS A 51 -2.51 -23.45 4.39
C HIS A 51 -3.85 -23.94 4.94
N LEU A 52 -3.93 -24.15 6.25
CA LEU A 52 -5.21 -24.17 6.94
C LEU A 52 -5.69 -22.73 7.10
N VAL A 53 -6.68 -22.35 6.32
CA VAL A 53 -7.15 -20.95 6.24
C VAL A 53 -8.39 -20.69 7.10
N THR A 54 -9.13 -21.74 7.47
CA THR A 54 -10.31 -21.68 8.35
C THR A 54 -10.22 -22.72 9.45
N ALA A 55 -11.02 -22.56 10.50
CA ALA A 55 -11.08 -23.52 11.60
C ALA A 55 -11.75 -24.85 11.21
N GLU A 56 -12.59 -24.82 10.19
CA GLU A 56 -13.34 -26.00 9.69
C GLU A 56 -12.49 -26.86 8.75
N GLN A 57 -11.42 -26.29 8.17
CA GLN A 57 -10.51 -27.01 7.28
C GLN A 57 -9.65 -27.99 8.10
N THR A 58 -9.66 -29.25 7.72
CA THR A 58 -8.98 -30.33 8.46
C THR A 58 -7.65 -30.75 7.88
N SER A 59 -7.34 -30.37 6.63
CA SER A 59 -6.09 -30.74 5.96
C SER A 59 -5.64 -29.71 4.94
N ALA A 60 -4.34 -29.68 4.69
CA ALA A 60 -3.69 -28.97 3.61
C ALA A 60 -2.54 -29.81 3.06
N SER A 61 -2.12 -29.58 1.81
CA SER A 61 -1.13 -30.42 1.15
C SER A 61 0.33 -30.07 1.48
N ALA A 62 0.56 -28.95 2.17
CA ALA A 62 1.90 -28.45 2.50
C ALA A 62 2.09 -28.30 4.01
N ASP A 63 3.34 -28.41 4.44
CA ASP A 63 3.75 -28.03 5.80
C ASP A 63 3.93 -26.50 5.88
N ALA A 64 2.81 -25.80 5.70
CA ALA A 64 2.75 -24.35 5.78
C ALA A 64 2.04 -23.91 7.07
N PRO A 65 2.41 -22.76 7.66
CA PRO A 65 1.77 -22.28 8.87
C PRO A 65 0.28 -22.03 8.63
N THR A 66 -0.56 -22.36 9.61
CA THR A 66 -1.99 -22.02 9.55
C THR A 66 -2.16 -20.50 9.57
N PHE A 67 -3.22 -19.98 8.98
CA PHE A 67 -3.54 -18.55 9.05
C PHE A 67 -3.69 -18.06 10.49
N ARG A 68 -4.20 -18.93 11.35
CA ARG A 68 -4.26 -18.66 12.79
C ARG A 68 -2.87 -18.48 13.41
N ALA A 69 -1.93 -19.37 13.12
CA ALA A 69 -0.56 -19.26 13.63
C ALA A 69 0.14 -18.00 13.10
N ILE A 70 -0.12 -17.62 11.85
CA ILE A 70 0.37 -16.36 11.28
C ILE A 70 -0.18 -15.17 12.07
N ALA A 71 -1.49 -15.15 12.33
CA ALA A 71 -2.15 -14.06 13.07
C ALA A 71 -1.62 -13.92 14.50
N ASP A 72 -1.40 -15.04 15.18
CA ASP A 72 -0.95 -15.08 16.58
C ASP A 72 0.57 -14.84 16.74
N THR A 73 1.34 -14.73 15.64
CA THR A 73 2.78 -14.45 15.68
C THR A 73 3.04 -13.08 16.34
N PRO A 74 3.87 -13.01 17.40
CA PRO A 74 4.17 -11.74 18.07
C PRO A 74 4.74 -10.70 17.08
N GLY A 75 4.28 -9.45 17.18
CA GLY A 75 4.72 -8.35 16.30
C GLY A 75 4.15 -8.39 14.87
N ARG A 76 3.35 -9.40 14.51
CA ARG A 76 2.71 -9.45 13.20
C ARG A 76 1.60 -8.41 13.11
N THR A 77 1.70 -7.54 12.10
CA THR A 77 0.70 -6.50 11.79
C THR A 77 -0.02 -6.83 10.50
N THR A 78 -1.19 -6.25 10.29
CA THR A 78 -1.94 -6.37 9.03
C THR A 78 -1.11 -5.88 7.85
N ASP A 79 -0.45 -4.72 7.99
CA ASP A 79 0.43 -4.17 6.96
C ASP A 79 1.61 -5.11 6.65
N GLY A 80 2.23 -5.68 7.69
CA GLY A 80 3.33 -6.64 7.50
C GLY A 80 2.89 -7.92 6.78
N ILE A 81 1.63 -8.36 6.95
CA ILE A 81 1.05 -9.46 6.18
C ILE A 81 0.84 -9.03 4.72
N ALA A 82 0.29 -7.84 4.49
CA ALA A 82 0.07 -7.31 3.15
C ALA A 82 1.38 -7.12 2.38
N ASP A 83 2.41 -6.58 3.03
CA ASP A 83 3.74 -6.41 2.44
C ASP A 83 4.37 -7.76 2.04
N PHE A 84 4.23 -8.77 2.92
CA PHE A 84 4.68 -10.12 2.62
C PHE A 84 3.95 -10.71 1.39
N LEU A 85 2.64 -10.53 1.28
CA LEU A 85 1.84 -11.04 0.17
C LEU A 85 2.12 -10.32 -1.16
N THR A 86 2.71 -9.13 -1.11
CA THR A 86 3.11 -8.39 -2.32
C THR A 86 4.28 -9.06 -3.04
N LEU A 87 5.22 -9.66 -2.28
CA LEU A 87 6.42 -10.32 -2.83
C LEU A 87 6.74 -11.63 -2.09
N PRO A 88 5.83 -12.63 -2.12
CA PRO A 88 5.99 -13.85 -1.31
C PRO A 88 7.23 -14.66 -1.69
N GLY A 89 7.55 -14.72 -2.98
CA GLY A 89 8.67 -15.48 -3.50
C GLY A 89 10.06 -14.99 -3.06
N THR A 90 10.19 -13.77 -2.57
CA THR A 90 11.46 -13.23 -2.05
C THR A 90 11.80 -13.76 -0.66
N THR A 91 10.78 -14.13 0.11
CA THR A 91 10.92 -14.56 1.51
C THR A 91 10.72 -16.06 1.67
N HIS A 92 9.83 -16.66 0.87
CA HIS A 92 9.53 -18.10 0.88
C HIS A 92 9.43 -18.65 -0.54
N SER A 93 10.49 -19.32 -0.99
CA SER A 93 10.61 -19.85 -2.36
C SER A 93 9.54 -20.89 -2.74
N ARG A 94 8.84 -21.45 -1.76
CA ARG A 94 7.76 -22.44 -1.98
C ARG A 94 6.36 -21.82 -2.05
N MET A 95 6.20 -20.56 -1.67
CA MET A 95 4.93 -19.85 -1.79
C MET A 95 4.83 -19.22 -3.18
N PRO A 96 3.84 -19.59 -4.02
CA PRO A 96 3.72 -19.03 -5.36
C PRO A 96 3.32 -17.56 -5.33
N ASP A 97 3.72 -16.82 -6.35
CA ASP A 97 3.16 -15.51 -6.65
C ASP A 97 1.81 -15.71 -7.32
N LEU A 98 0.74 -15.26 -6.67
CA LEU A 98 -0.64 -15.39 -7.16
C LEU A 98 -1.08 -14.18 -7.98
N SER A 99 -0.20 -13.20 -8.21
CA SER A 99 -0.51 -11.96 -8.95
C SER A 99 -1.77 -11.24 -8.43
N LEU A 100 -1.93 -11.20 -7.12
CA LEU A 100 -3.07 -10.57 -6.45
C LEU A 100 -2.99 -9.06 -6.60
N SER A 101 -4.14 -8.42 -6.79
CA SER A 101 -4.25 -6.96 -6.73
C SER A 101 -4.05 -6.46 -5.30
N ARG A 102 -3.70 -5.18 -5.13
CA ARG A 102 -3.52 -4.58 -3.81
C ARG A 102 -4.77 -4.73 -2.93
N VAL A 103 -5.96 -4.54 -3.49
CA VAL A 103 -7.22 -4.69 -2.75
C VAL A 103 -7.42 -6.12 -2.26
N GLU A 104 -7.14 -7.12 -3.08
CA GLU A 104 -7.22 -8.53 -2.68
C GLU A 104 -6.20 -8.88 -1.59
N ILE A 105 -4.99 -8.33 -1.67
CA ILE A 105 -3.96 -8.48 -0.64
C ILE A 105 -4.43 -7.88 0.67
N ASP A 106 -4.98 -6.66 0.65
CA ASP A 106 -5.46 -5.97 1.84
C ASP A 106 -6.65 -6.72 2.48
N ASP A 107 -7.57 -7.25 1.67
CA ASP A 107 -8.69 -8.07 2.12
C ASP A 107 -8.20 -9.37 2.81
N ILE A 108 -7.24 -10.08 2.20
CA ILE A 108 -6.65 -11.30 2.78
C ILE A 108 -5.90 -10.99 4.07
N ALA A 109 -5.10 -9.91 4.10
CA ALA A 109 -4.36 -9.50 5.29
C ALA A 109 -5.31 -9.14 6.45
N ALA A 110 -6.40 -8.44 6.15
CA ALA A 110 -7.45 -8.13 7.13
C ALA A 110 -8.13 -9.40 7.65
N TYR A 111 -8.40 -10.38 6.78
CA TYR A 111 -8.94 -11.67 7.20
C TYR A 111 -7.98 -12.40 8.14
N ILE A 112 -6.70 -12.53 7.78
CA ILE A 112 -5.70 -13.18 8.64
C ILE A 112 -5.64 -12.47 10.00
N ALA A 113 -5.55 -11.14 10.01
CA ALA A 113 -5.50 -10.36 11.24
C ALA A 113 -6.74 -10.56 12.13
N SER A 114 -7.91 -10.77 11.55
CA SER A 114 -9.16 -11.04 12.26
C SER A 114 -9.17 -12.38 13.00
N LEU A 115 -8.27 -13.29 12.66
CA LEU A 115 -8.14 -14.59 13.33
C LEU A 115 -7.34 -14.53 14.63
N LYS A 116 -6.72 -13.41 14.96
CA LYS A 116 -5.92 -13.25 16.18
C LYS A 116 -6.79 -13.45 17.44
N LYS A 117 -6.27 -14.20 18.42
CA LYS A 117 -6.92 -14.38 19.76
C LYS A 117 -6.41 -13.37 20.76
#